data_33a324f98981c26bb884031932f7228a
#
_entry.id   33a324f98981c26bb884031932f7228a
#
_cell.length_a   1.000
_cell.length_b   1.000
_cell.length_c   1.000
_cell.angle_alpha   90.00
_cell.angle_beta   90.00
_cell.angle_gamma   90.00
#
_symmetry.space_group_name_H-M   'P 1'
#
loop_
_entity.id
_entity.type
_entity.pdbx_description
1 polymer ?
#
loop_
_entity_poly.entity_id
_entity_poly.type
_entity_poly.pdbx_seq_one_letter_code
_entity_poly.pdbx_strand_id
1 'polypeptide(L)'
;SSDTVKLNIENKKTKTMALGTKISGEVSDGYMVGDITTDQNLVRISGPESVVTSVSKAVAEITVTGFTSDISTSAEIRLYDADGNAVDDPNITQNIKSVNVQVSILQTKEVPLVFHTQGEPTYGYGFTGNVECDLQTVTICGKSSVLKKIQSIDIPAELLDMTNKSDTFTEEIDLLQYLPDNVQLVDLADSVVAVTVDIEPEISKKIEMRESRIHVTNLPDGFTASVSGVEETFIIEVIGLEDLSEVQASSLEGTVDINDLMEKFSLEELQEGFYTMEVSFGLPDDVRLLEPVEVVVHISAKQE
;
A
#
# COMPACT_ATOMS: atom_id res chain seq x y z
N SER A 1 56.17 -22.51 -63.15
CA SER A 1 55.07 -22.71 -62.29
C SER A 1 54.06 -21.58 -62.44
N SER A 2 52.91 -21.91 -62.91
CA SER A 2 51.81 -20.99 -63.10
C SER A 2 51.12 -20.73 -61.68
N ASP A 3 51.37 -19.60 -61.13
CA ASP A 3 50.66 -19.18 -59.90
C ASP A 3 49.21 -18.80 -60.27
N THR A 4 48.26 -19.67 -59.93
CA THR A 4 46.86 -19.42 -60.15
C THR A 4 46.32 -18.70 -58.92
N VAL A 5 46.06 -17.39 -59.01
CA VAL A 5 45.36 -16.63 -57.99
C VAL A 5 43.87 -16.83 -58.17
N LYS A 6 43.22 -17.52 -57.22
CA LYS A 6 41.75 -17.60 -57.15
C LYS A 6 41.24 -16.29 -56.62
N LEU A 7 40.61 -15.48 -57.44
CA LEU A 7 39.85 -14.30 -57.05
C LEU A 7 38.41 -14.73 -56.72
N ASN A 8 38.00 -14.58 -55.44
CA ASN A 8 36.61 -14.67 -55.04
C ASN A 8 35.99 -13.27 -55.22
N ILE A 9 35.14 -13.12 -56.23
CA ILE A 9 34.44 -11.87 -56.50
C ILE A 9 33.00 -12.04 -55.97
N GLU A 10 32.61 -11.26 -54.97
CA GLU A 10 31.24 -11.19 -54.47
C GLU A 10 30.63 -9.81 -54.72
N ASN A 11 29.29 -9.75 -54.84
CA ASN A 11 28.58 -8.50 -54.93
C ASN A 11 28.63 -7.77 -53.58
N LYS A 12 28.74 -6.46 -53.67
CA LYS A 12 28.62 -5.59 -52.48
C LYS A 12 27.16 -5.45 -52.09
N LYS A 13 26.82 -5.79 -50.84
CA LYS A 13 25.48 -5.66 -50.26
C LYS A 13 25.49 -4.62 -49.14
N THR A 14 24.38 -3.93 -48.96
CA THR A 14 24.15 -3.02 -47.87
C THR A 14 22.90 -3.47 -47.14
N LYS A 15 22.97 -3.47 -45.79
CA LYS A 15 21.85 -3.84 -44.90
C LYS A 15 21.75 -2.81 -43.80
N THR A 16 20.53 -2.33 -43.52
CA THR A 16 20.23 -1.51 -42.37
C THR A 16 19.48 -2.35 -41.35
N MET A 17 19.87 -2.26 -40.10
CA MET A 17 19.29 -3.03 -39.01
C MET A 17 19.13 -2.20 -37.73
N ALA A 18 18.21 -2.62 -36.89
CA ALA A 18 18.04 -2.02 -35.58
C ALA A 18 19.26 -2.29 -34.69
N LEU A 19 19.66 -1.28 -33.93
CA LEU A 19 20.68 -1.40 -32.90
C LEU A 19 20.04 -1.85 -31.60
N GLY A 20 20.44 -3.01 -31.09
CA GLY A 20 20.09 -3.48 -29.75
C GLY A 20 21.13 -3.06 -28.72
N THR A 21 20.74 -3.15 -27.47
CA THR A 21 21.63 -2.96 -26.31
C THR A 21 21.71 -4.25 -25.51
N LYS A 22 22.88 -4.51 -24.92
CA LYS A 22 23.11 -5.65 -24.05
C LYS A 22 23.85 -5.19 -22.80
N ILE A 23 23.27 -5.47 -21.64
CA ILE A 23 23.87 -5.21 -20.35
C ILE A 23 24.70 -6.41 -19.92
N SER A 24 25.85 -6.17 -19.33
CA SER A 24 26.70 -7.15 -18.67
C SER A 24 27.08 -6.68 -17.26
N GLY A 25 27.25 -7.62 -16.34
CA GLY A 25 27.54 -7.35 -14.96
C GLY A 25 26.26 -6.99 -14.15
N GLU A 26 26.44 -6.74 -12.87
CA GLU A 26 25.39 -6.40 -11.92
C GLU A 26 25.67 -5.02 -11.28
N VAL A 27 24.63 -4.24 -11.10
CA VAL A 27 24.71 -2.98 -10.35
C VAL A 27 24.96 -3.25 -8.86
N SER A 28 25.28 -2.24 -8.08
CA SER A 28 25.42 -2.39 -6.64
C SER A 28 24.13 -2.83 -5.96
N ASP A 29 24.26 -3.54 -4.83
CA ASP A 29 23.12 -3.92 -3.99
C ASP A 29 22.25 -2.69 -3.65
N GLY A 30 20.93 -2.87 -3.70
CA GLY A 30 19.97 -1.78 -3.49
C GLY A 30 19.75 -0.89 -4.71
N TYR A 31 20.23 -1.32 -5.89
CA TYR A 31 20.03 -0.64 -7.17
C TYR A 31 19.59 -1.62 -8.26
N MET A 32 18.99 -1.09 -9.31
CA MET A 32 18.64 -1.85 -10.51
C MET A 32 18.84 -1.01 -11.77
N VAL A 33 18.95 -1.69 -12.90
CA VAL A 33 18.98 -1.04 -14.21
C VAL A 33 17.56 -0.64 -14.60
N GLY A 34 17.36 0.63 -14.87
CA GLY A 34 16.13 1.19 -15.42
C GLY A 34 16.18 1.28 -16.95
N ASP A 35 15.77 2.44 -17.49
CA ASP A 35 15.71 2.66 -18.93
C ASP A 35 17.09 2.77 -19.55
N ILE A 36 17.20 2.21 -20.77
CA ILE A 36 18.40 2.29 -21.61
C ILE A 36 18.03 3.04 -22.88
N THR A 37 18.73 4.13 -23.14
CA THR A 37 18.52 4.93 -24.34
C THR A 37 19.81 5.09 -25.14
N THR A 38 19.70 5.19 -26.46
CA THR A 38 20.82 5.41 -27.37
C THR A 38 20.56 6.62 -28.25
N ASP A 39 21.62 7.33 -28.63
CA ASP A 39 21.52 8.48 -29.54
C ASP A 39 21.28 8.04 -31.00
N GLN A 40 21.53 6.76 -31.35
CA GLN A 40 21.24 6.15 -32.63
C GLN A 40 20.57 4.80 -32.43
N ASN A 41 19.55 4.52 -33.20
CA ASN A 41 18.77 3.26 -33.12
C ASN A 41 18.92 2.36 -34.36
N LEU A 42 19.67 2.81 -35.35
CA LEU A 42 19.89 2.09 -36.61
C LEU A 42 21.37 2.06 -36.96
N VAL A 43 21.82 0.90 -37.47
CA VAL A 43 23.16 0.70 -38.01
C VAL A 43 23.05 0.24 -39.46
N ARG A 44 23.86 0.84 -40.32
CA ARG A 44 23.98 0.42 -41.72
C ARG A 44 25.34 -0.23 -41.94
N ILE A 45 25.32 -1.49 -42.40
CA ILE A 45 26.52 -2.26 -42.73
C ILE A 45 26.60 -2.44 -44.24
N SER A 46 27.83 -2.54 -44.78
CA SER A 46 28.09 -2.77 -46.18
C SER A 46 29.35 -3.61 -46.35
N GLY A 47 29.30 -4.60 -47.24
CA GLY A 47 30.41 -5.52 -47.47
C GLY A 47 30.04 -6.61 -48.48
N PRO A 48 30.82 -7.73 -48.53
CA PRO A 48 30.51 -8.91 -49.37
C PRO A 48 29.14 -9.47 -49.00
N GLU A 49 28.37 -9.88 -49.99
CA GLU A 49 26.99 -10.32 -49.82
C GLU A 49 26.85 -11.49 -48.84
N SER A 50 27.76 -12.46 -48.93
CA SER A 50 27.78 -13.62 -48.03
C SER A 50 27.90 -13.19 -46.56
N VAL A 51 28.82 -12.28 -46.26
CA VAL A 51 29.11 -11.83 -44.92
C VAL A 51 28.00 -10.91 -44.40
N VAL A 52 27.54 -9.94 -45.19
CA VAL A 52 26.42 -9.05 -44.80
C VAL A 52 25.12 -9.84 -44.55
N THR A 53 24.91 -10.94 -45.31
CA THR A 53 23.72 -11.78 -45.15
C THR A 53 23.78 -12.61 -43.85
N SER A 54 24.99 -13.01 -43.40
CA SER A 54 25.14 -13.75 -42.15
C SER A 54 24.89 -12.90 -40.91
N VAL A 55 25.10 -11.58 -40.98
CA VAL A 55 24.83 -10.68 -39.84
C VAL A 55 23.33 -10.61 -39.52
N SER A 56 22.97 -11.03 -38.34
CA SER A 56 21.59 -11.05 -37.82
C SER A 56 21.30 -9.91 -36.87
N LYS A 57 22.27 -9.51 -36.03
CA LYS A 57 22.10 -8.50 -34.97
C LYS A 57 23.26 -7.52 -34.91
N ALA A 58 22.96 -6.27 -34.58
CA ALA A 58 23.95 -5.27 -34.18
C ALA A 58 23.64 -4.88 -32.73
N VAL A 59 24.64 -4.93 -31.84
CA VAL A 59 24.46 -4.75 -30.38
C VAL A 59 25.54 -3.86 -29.82
N ALA A 60 25.12 -2.89 -29.01
CA ALA A 60 26.01 -2.10 -28.15
C ALA A 60 26.06 -2.76 -26.77
N GLU A 61 27.24 -3.18 -26.33
CA GLU A 61 27.44 -3.84 -25.04
C GLU A 61 27.92 -2.84 -24.00
N ILE A 62 27.26 -2.83 -22.82
CA ILE A 62 27.53 -1.92 -21.70
C ILE A 62 27.75 -2.77 -20.45
N THR A 63 28.81 -2.45 -19.68
CA THR A 63 29.07 -3.05 -18.38
C THR A 63 28.57 -2.12 -17.28
N VAL A 64 27.74 -2.65 -16.38
CA VAL A 64 27.11 -1.87 -15.29
C VAL A 64 27.61 -2.29 -13.89
N THR A 65 28.70 -3.06 -13.81
CA THR A 65 29.19 -3.62 -12.55
C THR A 65 29.50 -2.54 -11.51
N GLY A 66 28.81 -2.62 -10.36
CA GLY A 66 29.06 -1.76 -9.20
C GLY A 66 28.56 -0.32 -9.33
N PHE A 67 27.80 0.03 -10.36
CA PHE A 67 27.26 1.38 -10.49
C PHE A 67 26.09 1.64 -9.53
N THR A 68 26.01 2.88 -9.04
CA THR A 68 24.97 3.39 -8.13
C THR A 68 24.29 4.66 -8.66
N SER A 69 24.70 5.10 -9.87
CA SER A 69 24.17 6.30 -10.52
C SER A 69 24.14 6.10 -12.03
N ASP A 70 23.35 6.92 -12.71
CA ASP A 70 23.17 6.89 -14.14
C ASP A 70 24.52 6.88 -14.89
N ILE A 71 24.57 6.10 -15.96
CA ILE A 71 25.75 5.92 -16.80
C ILE A 71 25.50 6.62 -18.11
N SER A 72 26.48 7.42 -18.55
CA SER A 72 26.54 7.94 -19.91
C SER A 72 27.89 7.55 -20.49
N THR A 73 27.89 6.67 -21.48
CA THR A 73 29.12 6.11 -22.06
C THR A 73 28.99 5.88 -23.54
N SER A 74 30.14 5.81 -24.23
CA SER A 74 30.19 5.37 -25.62
C SER A 74 30.44 3.86 -25.66
N ALA A 75 29.50 3.11 -26.27
CA ALA A 75 29.57 1.67 -26.42
C ALA A 75 29.93 1.29 -27.86
N GLU A 76 30.85 0.33 -28.02
CA GLU A 76 31.21 -0.22 -29.32
C GLU A 76 30.07 -1.11 -29.84
N ILE A 77 29.78 -0.99 -31.15
CA ILE A 77 28.76 -1.77 -31.81
C ILE A 77 29.40 -3.04 -32.36
N ARG A 78 28.93 -4.18 -31.87
CA ARG A 78 29.33 -5.52 -32.36
C ARG A 78 28.23 -6.15 -33.19
N LEU A 79 28.66 -6.87 -34.19
CA LEU A 79 27.77 -7.60 -35.11
C LEU A 79 27.78 -9.09 -34.77
N TYR A 80 26.61 -9.69 -34.83
CA TYR A 80 26.40 -11.10 -34.50
C TYR A 80 25.61 -11.81 -35.60
N ASP A 81 25.89 -13.07 -35.82
CA ASP A 81 25.11 -13.97 -36.70
C ASP A 81 23.83 -14.49 -36.02
N ALA A 82 23.10 -15.36 -36.67
CA ALA A 82 21.88 -15.93 -36.13
C ALA A 82 22.13 -16.87 -34.92
N ASP A 83 23.31 -17.45 -34.84
CA ASP A 83 23.73 -18.38 -33.79
C ASP A 83 24.33 -17.67 -32.59
N GLY A 84 24.48 -16.34 -32.69
CA GLY A 84 25.02 -15.49 -31.62
C GLY A 84 26.54 -15.38 -31.60
N ASN A 85 27.23 -15.82 -32.67
CA ASN A 85 28.68 -15.65 -32.82
C ASN A 85 29.00 -14.26 -33.34
N ALA A 86 30.08 -13.66 -32.84
CA ALA A 86 30.55 -12.38 -33.34
C ALA A 86 31.01 -12.47 -34.79
N VAL A 87 30.55 -11.54 -35.63
CA VAL A 87 30.98 -11.42 -37.03
C VAL A 87 31.97 -10.27 -37.11
N ASP A 88 33.27 -10.61 -37.12
CA ASP A 88 34.38 -9.69 -37.27
C ASP A 88 35.08 -9.94 -38.61
N ASP A 89 34.59 -9.30 -39.65
CA ASP A 89 35.16 -9.39 -41.00
C ASP A 89 35.69 -8.01 -41.43
N PRO A 90 36.98 -7.91 -41.82
CA PRO A 90 37.61 -6.64 -42.20
C PRO A 90 36.98 -6.00 -43.45
N ASN A 91 36.23 -6.75 -44.26
CA ASN A 91 35.54 -6.26 -45.44
C ASN A 91 34.14 -5.66 -45.11
N ILE A 92 33.65 -5.76 -43.89
CA ILE A 92 32.45 -5.08 -43.46
C ILE A 92 32.79 -3.65 -43.04
N THR A 93 32.04 -2.72 -43.57
CA THR A 93 32.05 -1.32 -43.11
C THR A 93 30.73 -0.98 -42.40
N GLN A 94 30.83 -0.33 -41.25
CA GLN A 94 29.69 0.19 -40.50
C GLN A 94 29.64 1.72 -40.69
N ASN A 95 28.45 2.31 -40.81
CA ASN A 95 28.28 3.76 -40.87
C ASN A 95 28.65 4.44 -39.53
N ILE A 96 28.42 3.71 -38.40
CA ILE A 96 28.84 4.08 -37.06
C ILE A 96 29.46 2.86 -36.38
N LYS A 97 30.54 3.06 -35.62
CA LYS A 97 31.23 1.97 -34.89
C LYS A 97 30.93 2.01 -33.39
N SER A 98 30.46 3.12 -32.90
CA SER A 98 30.06 3.30 -31.51
C SER A 98 28.82 4.19 -31.42
N VAL A 99 28.12 4.08 -30.33
CA VAL A 99 26.89 4.82 -30.00
C VAL A 99 26.98 5.32 -28.57
N ASN A 100 26.45 6.51 -28.31
CA ASN A 100 26.31 6.98 -26.92
C ASN A 100 25.10 6.32 -26.30
N VAL A 101 25.33 5.69 -25.16
CA VAL A 101 24.30 4.99 -24.39
C VAL A 101 24.14 5.68 -23.04
N GLN A 102 22.90 5.90 -22.69
CA GLN A 102 22.52 6.33 -21.35
C GLN A 102 21.76 5.19 -20.67
N VAL A 103 22.23 4.80 -19.50
CA VAL A 103 21.61 3.77 -18.66
C VAL A 103 21.17 4.44 -17.37
N SER A 104 19.88 4.41 -17.10
CA SER A 104 19.34 4.87 -15.82
C SER A 104 19.59 3.81 -14.74
N ILE A 105 20.09 4.24 -13.58
CA ILE A 105 20.28 3.37 -12.41
C ILE A 105 19.33 3.84 -11.32
N LEU A 106 18.35 2.99 -11.02
CA LEU A 106 17.33 3.25 -10.04
C LEU A 106 17.71 2.65 -8.69
N GLN A 107 17.44 3.36 -7.62
CA GLN A 107 17.54 2.81 -6.26
C GLN A 107 16.33 1.93 -6.00
N THR A 108 16.50 0.87 -5.23
CA THR A 108 15.42 0.04 -4.72
C THR A 108 15.15 0.34 -3.25
N LYS A 109 13.91 0.17 -2.82
CA LYS A 109 13.48 0.33 -1.43
C LYS A 109 12.33 -0.62 -1.13
N GLU A 110 12.45 -1.35 -0.02
CA GLU A 110 11.35 -2.12 0.54
C GLU A 110 10.45 -1.17 1.35
N VAL A 111 9.14 -1.24 1.13
CA VAL A 111 8.14 -0.43 1.82
C VAL A 111 6.95 -1.30 2.23
N PRO A 112 6.35 -1.04 3.41
CA PRO A 112 5.15 -1.74 3.84
C PRO A 112 3.92 -1.32 3.02
N LEU A 113 2.99 -2.26 2.89
CA LEU A 113 1.62 -2.00 2.47
C LEU A 113 0.80 -1.63 3.71
N VAL A 114 0.02 -0.56 3.62
CA VAL A 114 -0.88 -0.10 4.68
C VAL A 114 -2.30 -0.14 4.15
N PHE A 115 -3.14 -0.93 4.80
CA PHE A 115 -4.52 -1.12 4.40
C PHE A 115 -5.43 -0.30 5.31
N HIS A 116 -6.36 0.43 4.71
CA HIS A 116 -7.40 1.15 5.40
C HIS A 116 -8.74 0.51 5.09
N THR A 117 -9.60 0.43 6.11
CA THR A 117 -10.96 -0.11 5.98
C THR A 117 -11.97 0.99 6.25
N GLN A 118 -13.20 0.84 5.74
CA GLN A 118 -14.30 1.74 6.03
C GLN A 118 -15.62 0.97 6.16
N GLY A 119 -16.65 1.69 6.65
CA GLY A 119 -17.99 1.13 6.82
C GLY A 119 -18.10 0.23 8.05
N GLU A 120 -19.30 -0.20 8.32
CA GLU A 120 -19.61 -1.13 9.40
C GLU A 120 -20.27 -2.39 8.83
N PRO A 121 -19.91 -3.58 9.36
CA PRO A 121 -20.60 -4.82 9.02
C PRO A 121 -22.11 -4.76 9.28
N THR A 122 -22.83 -5.72 8.74
CA THR A 122 -24.26 -5.89 9.03
C THR A 122 -24.47 -6.10 10.53
N TYR A 123 -25.60 -5.59 11.04
CA TYR A 123 -26.03 -5.81 12.42
C TYR A 123 -25.86 -7.27 12.87
N GLY A 124 -25.21 -7.45 14.02
CA GLY A 124 -24.88 -8.77 14.58
C GLY A 124 -23.55 -9.35 14.08
N TYR A 125 -22.76 -8.56 13.36
CA TYR A 125 -21.41 -8.90 12.90
C TYR A 125 -20.46 -7.75 13.20
N GLY A 126 -19.22 -8.08 13.47
CA GLY A 126 -18.17 -7.11 13.78
C GLY A 126 -16.88 -7.37 13.01
N PHE A 127 -16.13 -6.33 12.80
CA PHE A 127 -14.76 -6.39 12.27
C PHE A 127 -13.80 -6.79 13.40
N THR A 128 -13.02 -7.85 13.18
CA THR A 128 -12.08 -8.36 14.19
C THR A 128 -10.84 -7.47 14.40
N GLY A 129 -10.67 -6.45 13.57
CA GLY A 129 -9.44 -5.65 13.53
C GLY A 129 -8.35 -6.26 12.65
N ASN A 130 -8.58 -7.47 12.11
CA ASN A 130 -7.59 -8.20 11.32
C ASN A 130 -7.78 -7.97 9.82
N VAL A 131 -6.69 -7.54 9.16
CA VAL A 131 -6.58 -7.43 7.71
C VAL A 131 -5.35 -8.22 7.29
N GLU A 132 -5.56 -9.34 6.61
CA GLU A 132 -4.50 -10.22 6.13
C GLU A 132 -4.18 -9.97 4.67
N CYS A 133 -2.90 -9.99 4.33
CA CYS A 133 -2.42 -9.90 2.96
C CYS A 133 -1.26 -10.88 2.77
N ASP A 134 -1.18 -11.51 1.61
CA ASP A 134 -0.08 -12.40 1.23
C ASP A 134 1.28 -11.71 1.28
N LEU A 135 1.30 -10.40 0.96
CA LEU A 135 2.48 -9.56 1.01
C LEU A 135 2.27 -8.42 2.01
N GLN A 136 3.19 -8.30 2.96
CA GLN A 136 3.20 -7.18 3.91
C GLN A 136 4.08 -6.01 3.44
N THR A 137 5.08 -6.32 2.61
CA THR A 137 6.01 -5.35 2.04
C THR A 137 6.20 -5.62 0.56
N VAL A 138 6.52 -4.57 -0.19
CA VAL A 138 6.90 -4.67 -1.61
C VAL A 138 8.19 -3.90 -1.86
N THR A 139 8.97 -4.38 -2.83
CA THR A 139 10.18 -3.66 -3.25
C THR A 139 9.85 -2.77 -4.44
N ILE A 140 10.02 -1.48 -4.22
CA ILE A 140 9.84 -0.43 -5.24
C ILE A 140 11.18 0.08 -5.74
N CYS A 141 11.21 0.61 -6.95
CA CYS A 141 12.36 1.28 -7.52
C CYS A 141 12.01 2.66 -8.06
N GLY A 142 12.99 3.54 -8.05
CA GLY A 142 12.85 4.90 -8.54
C GLY A 142 14.07 5.77 -8.23
N LYS A 143 13.97 7.07 -8.53
CA LYS A 143 15.02 8.01 -8.16
C LYS A 143 15.09 8.17 -6.64
N SER A 144 16.29 8.23 -6.08
CA SER A 144 16.53 8.36 -4.63
C SER A 144 15.76 9.52 -3.98
N SER A 145 15.62 10.65 -4.69
CA SER A 145 14.88 11.83 -4.21
C SER A 145 13.37 11.58 -4.07
N VAL A 146 12.81 10.65 -4.84
CA VAL A 146 11.41 10.23 -4.77
C VAL A 146 11.24 9.20 -3.67
N LEU A 147 12.06 8.14 -3.67
CA LEU A 147 11.96 7.04 -2.71
C LEU A 147 12.13 7.47 -1.25
N LYS A 148 12.94 8.50 -0.97
CA LYS A 148 13.11 9.05 0.38
C LYS A 148 11.81 9.58 0.99
N LYS A 149 10.85 9.98 0.18
CA LYS A 149 9.56 10.55 0.64
C LYS A 149 8.51 9.47 0.89
N ILE A 150 8.71 8.27 0.36
CA ILE A 150 7.74 7.18 0.44
C ILE A 150 8.05 6.38 1.70
N GLN A 151 7.09 6.30 2.61
CA GLN A 151 7.18 5.52 3.85
C GLN A 151 6.40 4.20 3.73
N SER A 152 5.30 4.20 3.00
CA SER A 152 4.36 3.10 2.79
C SER A 152 3.71 3.23 1.42
N ILE A 153 3.04 2.18 0.98
CA ILE A 153 2.03 2.24 -0.07
C ILE A 153 0.68 2.11 0.63
N ASP A 154 -0.09 3.19 0.60
CA ASP A 154 -1.38 3.26 1.28
C ASP A 154 -2.49 2.81 0.34
N ILE A 155 -3.24 1.79 0.76
CA ILE A 155 -4.39 1.26 0.04
C ILE A 155 -5.65 1.92 0.59
N PRO A 156 -6.45 2.59 -0.27
CA PRO A 156 -7.61 3.37 0.17
C PRO A 156 -8.71 2.49 0.78
N ALA A 157 -9.41 3.06 1.76
CA ALA A 157 -10.45 2.37 2.52
C ALA A 157 -11.65 1.91 1.67
N GLU A 158 -11.91 2.60 0.56
CA GLU A 158 -13.02 2.30 -0.36
C GLU A 158 -12.91 0.90 -0.99
N LEU A 159 -11.70 0.35 -1.08
CA LEU A 159 -11.48 -1.00 -1.59
C LEU A 159 -11.81 -2.08 -0.57
N LEU A 160 -11.76 -1.74 0.71
CA LEU A 160 -12.02 -2.64 1.82
C LEU A 160 -13.24 -2.16 2.62
N ASP A 161 -14.33 -1.92 1.89
CA ASP A 161 -15.59 -1.45 2.47
C ASP A 161 -16.38 -2.61 3.07
N MET A 162 -16.58 -2.54 4.39
CA MET A 162 -17.29 -3.53 5.19
C MET A 162 -18.81 -3.29 5.24
N THR A 163 -19.30 -2.22 4.62
CA THR A 163 -20.71 -1.83 4.70
C THR A 163 -21.63 -2.99 4.25
N ASN A 164 -22.54 -3.40 5.12
CA ASN A 164 -23.47 -4.51 4.93
C ASN A 164 -22.83 -5.89 4.67
N LYS A 165 -21.59 -6.10 5.02
CA LYS A 165 -20.94 -7.42 4.98
C LYS A 165 -21.30 -8.22 6.23
N SER A 166 -21.49 -9.53 6.08
CA SER A 166 -21.77 -10.48 7.17
C SER A 166 -20.75 -11.61 7.24
N ASP A 167 -19.77 -11.60 6.37
CA ASP A 167 -18.78 -12.66 6.25
C ASP A 167 -17.40 -12.04 5.95
N THR A 168 -16.35 -12.71 6.38
CA THR A 168 -15.00 -12.46 5.93
C THR A 168 -14.94 -12.43 4.41
N PHE A 169 -14.30 -11.44 3.84
CA PHE A 169 -14.19 -11.28 2.39
C PHE A 169 -12.75 -10.97 1.95
N THR A 170 -12.47 -11.32 0.71
CA THR A 170 -11.15 -11.10 0.09
C THR A 170 -11.33 -10.26 -1.16
N GLU A 171 -10.47 -9.23 -1.31
CA GLU A 171 -10.40 -8.37 -2.49
C GLU A 171 -9.03 -8.52 -3.17
N GLU A 172 -9.02 -8.62 -4.49
CA GLU A 172 -7.80 -8.57 -5.29
C GLU A 172 -7.49 -7.12 -5.65
N ILE A 173 -6.31 -6.64 -5.24
CA ILE A 173 -5.91 -5.25 -5.40
C ILE A 173 -4.70 -5.16 -6.33
N ASP A 174 -4.84 -4.38 -7.40
CA ASP A 174 -3.75 -4.04 -8.32
C ASP A 174 -2.95 -2.86 -7.74
N LEU A 175 -1.79 -3.16 -7.17
CA LEU A 175 -0.89 -2.19 -6.54
C LEU A 175 -0.36 -1.13 -7.50
N LEU A 176 -0.31 -1.41 -8.81
CA LEU A 176 0.20 -0.45 -9.81
C LEU A 176 -0.60 0.85 -9.83
N GLN A 177 -1.88 0.79 -9.45
CA GLN A 177 -2.77 1.95 -9.39
C GLN A 177 -2.49 2.89 -8.20
N TYR A 178 -1.78 2.38 -7.19
CA TYR A 178 -1.52 3.10 -5.93
C TYR A 178 -0.05 3.46 -5.75
N LEU A 179 0.79 3.12 -6.74
CA LEU A 179 2.19 3.55 -6.73
C LEU A 179 2.28 5.06 -6.97
N PRO A 180 3.15 5.76 -6.22
CA PRO A 180 3.45 7.15 -6.50
C PRO A 180 4.07 7.36 -7.89
N ASP A 181 3.93 8.57 -8.44
CA ASP A 181 4.51 8.94 -9.74
C ASP A 181 6.02 8.66 -9.80
N ASN A 182 6.46 8.11 -10.92
CA ASN A 182 7.87 7.75 -11.20
C ASN A 182 8.45 6.67 -10.26
N VAL A 183 7.59 5.82 -9.74
CA VAL A 183 7.92 4.63 -8.94
C VAL A 183 7.39 3.40 -9.65
N GLN A 184 8.14 2.32 -9.60
CA GLN A 184 7.77 1.03 -10.18
C GLN A 184 8.01 -0.09 -9.16
N LEU A 185 7.28 -1.20 -9.30
CA LEU A 185 7.63 -2.44 -8.60
C LEU A 185 8.87 -3.06 -9.22
N VAL A 186 9.74 -3.60 -8.38
CA VAL A 186 10.91 -4.36 -8.84
C VAL A 186 10.47 -5.69 -9.43
N ASP A 187 9.52 -6.37 -8.78
CA ASP A 187 8.90 -7.59 -9.29
C ASP A 187 7.43 -7.33 -9.66
N LEU A 188 7.09 -7.53 -10.94
CA LEU A 188 5.73 -7.39 -11.41
C LEU A 188 4.83 -8.57 -10.98
N ALA A 189 5.39 -9.67 -10.49
CA ALA A 189 4.60 -10.74 -9.89
C ALA A 189 3.86 -10.27 -8.63
N ASP A 190 4.42 -9.27 -7.93
CA ASP A 190 3.83 -8.65 -6.73
C ASP A 190 2.78 -7.56 -7.05
N SER A 191 2.42 -7.39 -8.33
CA SER A 191 1.52 -6.29 -8.75
C SER A 191 0.08 -6.48 -8.29
N VAL A 192 -0.37 -7.70 -8.04
CA VAL A 192 -1.71 -8.01 -7.55
C VAL A 192 -1.60 -8.76 -6.24
N VAL A 193 -2.27 -8.26 -5.22
CA VAL A 193 -2.31 -8.86 -3.88
C VAL A 193 -3.74 -9.22 -3.49
N ALA A 194 -3.90 -10.32 -2.77
CA ALA A 194 -5.16 -10.72 -2.16
C ALA A 194 -5.21 -10.21 -0.71
N VAL A 195 -6.19 -9.38 -0.40
CA VAL A 195 -6.38 -8.80 0.93
C VAL A 195 -7.67 -9.32 1.53
N THR A 196 -7.58 -9.96 2.68
CA THR A 196 -8.71 -10.53 3.41
C THR A 196 -9.03 -9.67 4.63
N VAL A 197 -10.28 -9.30 4.77
CA VAL A 197 -10.83 -8.55 5.92
C VAL A 197 -11.71 -9.49 6.71
N ASP A 198 -11.36 -9.71 7.99
CA ASP A 198 -12.06 -10.64 8.85
C ASP A 198 -13.29 -10.02 9.50
N ILE A 199 -14.45 -10.62 9.24
CA ILE A 199 -15.74 -10.28 9.84
C ILE A 199 -16.31 -11.53 10.51
N GLU A 200 -16.64 -11.40 11.79
CA GLU A 200 -17.20 -12.49 12.60
C GLU A 200 -18.57 -12.12 13.21
N PRO A 201 -19.41 -13.12 13.54
CA PRO A 201 -20.64 -12.87 14.28
C PRO A 201 -20.34 -12.30 15.67
N GLU A 202 -21.06 -11.24 16.05
CA GLU A 202 -21.04 -10.72 17.42
C GLU A 202 -21.90 -11.61 18.34
N ILE A 203 -21.44 -11.77 19.56
CA ILE A 203 -22.22 -12.38 20.64
C ILE A 203 -22.84 -11.30 21.51
N SER A 204 -24.01 -11.53 22.05
CA SER A 204 -24.68 -10.59 22.96
C SER A 204 -24.81 -11.17 24.37
N LYS A 205 -24.81 -10.27 25.37
CA LYS A 205 -25.03 -10.60 26.77
C LYS A 205 -25.92 -9.56 27.42
N LYS A 206 -26.98 -10.04 28.10
CA LYS A 206 -27.86 -9.22 28.93
C LYS A 206 -27.29 -9.12 30.33
N ILE A 207 -27.18 -7.91 30.85
CA ILE A 207 -26.64 -7.63 32.17
C ILE A 207 -27.67 -6.80 32.94
N GLU A 208 -28.05 -7.30 34.12
CA GLU A 208 -28.93 -6.58 35.03
C GLU A 208 -28.16 -5.56 35.84
N MET A 209 -28.48 -4.29 35.66
CA MET A 209 -27.87 -3.14 36.31
C MET A 209 -28.80 -2.52 37.31
N ARG A 210 -28.24 -1.81 38.28
CA ARG A 210 -29.00 -1.00 39.24
C ARG A 210 -28.79 0.47 38.94
N GLU A 211 -29.86 1.28 39.09
CA GLU A 211 -29.80 2.73 38.97
C GLU A 211 -28.70 3.34 39.86
N SER A 212 -28.54 2.81 41.10
CA SER A 212 -27.51 3.25 42.04
C SER A 212 -26.05 3.09 41.54
N ARG A 213 -25.84 2.41 40.45
CA ARG A 213 -24.52 2.32 39.80
C ARG A 213 -24.30 3.35 38.70
N ILE A 214 -25.24 4.27 38.51
CA ILE A 214 -25.07 5.41 37.61
C ILE A 214 -24.64 6.62 38.43
N HIS A 215 -23.50 7.17 38.11
CA HIS A 215 -22.91 8.29 38.85
C HIS A 215 -22.81 9.53 37.95
N VAL A 216 -23.08 10.68 38.52
CA VAL A 216 -22.85 11.96 37.87
C VAL A 216 -21.44 12.44 38.24
N THR A 217 -20.63 12.74 37.22
CA THR A 217 -19.24 13.18 37.38
C THR A 217 -19.06 14.64 36.98
N ASN A 218 -17.98 15.26 37.45
CA ASN A 218 -17.62 16.65 37.14
C ASN A 218 -18.71 17.68 37.55
N LEU A 219 -19.49 17.34 38.59
CA LEU A 219 -20.52 18.27 39.13
C LEU A 219 -19.84 19.45 39.85
N PRO A 220 -20.08 20.69 39.42
CA PRO A 220 -19.51 21.88 40.09
C PRO A 220 -19.97 22.04 41.55
N ASP A 221 -19.13 22.66 42.39
CA ASP A 221 -19.49 23.01 43.73
C ASP A 221 -20.74 23.92 43.75
N GLY A 222 -21.64 23.65 44.69
CA GLY A 222 -22.90 24.42 44.83
C GLY A 222 -24.11 23.76 44.13
N PHE A 223 -23.91 22.65 43.44
CA PHE A 223 -25.00 21.88 42.84
C PHE A 223 -25.12 20.49 43.46
N THR A 224 -26.33 19.91 43.34
CA THR A 224 -26.61 18.50 43.58
C THR A 224 -27.22 17.91 42.33
N ALA A 225 -26.95 16.65 42.08
CA ALA A 225 -27.49 15.93 40.96
C ALA A 225 -28.17 14.62 41.42
N SER A 226 -29.27 14.27 40.82
CA SER A 226 -29.91 12.95 40.97
C SER A 226 -30.26 12.39 39.61
N VAL A 227 -30.19 11.08 39.49
CA VAL A 227 -30.51 10.37 38.26
C VAL A 227 -31.91 9.74 38.40
N SER A 228 -32.65 9.74 37.32
CA SER A 228 -33.96 9.10 37.19
C SER A 228 -34.20 8.71 35.74
N GLY A 229 -35.37 8.08 35.48
CA GLY A 229 -35.74 7.73 34.11
C GLY A 229 -35.45 6.25 33.72
N VAL A 230 -34.74 5.52 34.60
CA VAL A 230 -34.62 4.06 34.54
C VAL A 230 -35.29 3.44 35.77
N GLU A 231 -35.62 2.17 35.70
CA GLU A 231 -36.13 1.42 36.86
C GLU A 231 -35.00 1.18 37.86
N GLU A 232 -35.30 0.94 39.13
CA GLU A 232 -34.32 0.61 40.20
C GLU A 232 -33.34 -0.50 39.72
N THR A 233 -33.88 -1.42 38.92
CA THR A 233 -33.13 -2.48 38.23
C THR A 233 -33.55 -2.49 36.74
N PHE A 234 -32.58 -2.35 35.85
CA PHE A 234 -32.81 -2.36 34.40
C PHE A 234 -31.80 -3.26 33.70
N ILE A 235 -32.07 -3.61 32.45
CA ILE A 235 -31.24 -4.51 31.69
C ILE A 235 -30.51 -3.68 30.59
N ILE A 236 -29.21 -3.85 30.52
CA ILE A 236 -28.42 -3.46 29.37
C ILE A 236 -28.06 -4.69 28.54
N GLU A 237 -27.96 -4.54 27.23
CA GLU A 237 -27.45 -5.57 26.35
C GLU A 237 -26.14 -5.11 25.74
N VAL A 238 -25.07 -5.87 25.98
CA VAL A 238 -23.74 -5.62 25.44
C VAL A 238 -23.46 -6.62 24.33
N ILE A 239 -22.71 -6.19 23.32
CA ILE A 239 -22.29 -7.03 22.19
C ILE A 239 -20.81 -6.87 21.96
N GLY A 240 -20.18 -7.94 21.45
CA GLY A 240 -18.75 -7.98 21.13
C GLY A 240 -18.38 -9.25 20.39
N LEU A 241 -17.15 -9.31 19.91
CA LEU A 241 -16.64 -10.46 19.15
C LEU A 241 -16.08 -11.57 20.05
N GLU A 242 -15.60 -11.22 21.23
CA GLU A 242 -14.98 -12.14 22.17
C GLU A 242 -15.94 -12.58 23.27
N ASP A 243 -15.47 -13.53 24.11
CA ASP A 243 -16.23 -14.02 25.27
C ASP A 243 -16.56 -12.90 26.27
N LEU A 244 -17.84 -12.59 26.42
CA LEU A 244 -18.36 -11.58 27.32
C LEU A 244 -18.47 -12.06 28.77
N SER A 245 -17.89 -13.21 29.16
CA SER A 245 -18.02 -13.76 30.52
C SER A 245 -17.51 -12.82 31.60
N GLU A 246 -16.45 -12.08 31.33
CA GLU A 246 -15.81 -11.12 32.25
C GLU A 246 -16.60 -9.80 32.38
N VAL A 247 -17.49 -9.48 31.44
CA VAL A 247 -18.35 -8.30 31.51
C VAL A 247 -19.53 -8.58 32.45
N GLN A 248 -19.43 -8.09 33.67
CA GLN A 248 -20.42 -8.36 34.73
C GLN A 248 -20.93 -7.06 35.34
N ALA A 249 -22.17 -7.09 35.87
CA ALA A 249 -22.76 -5.95 36.58
C ALA A 249 -21.90 -5.44 37.75
N SER A 250 -21.11 -6.31 38.39
CA SER A 250 -20.22 -5.96 39.51
C SER A 250 -19.02 -5.11 39.09
N SER A 251 -18.56 -5.23 37.84
CA SER A 251 -17.44 -4.50 37.29
C SER A 251 -17.84 -3.25 36.49
N LEU A 252 -19.13 -3.12 36.16
CA LEU A 252 -19.64 -2.03 35.36
C LEU A 252 -20.20 -0.87 36.26
N GLU A 253 -19.81 0.32 35.91
CA GLU A 253 -20.38 1.54 36.43
C GLU A 253 -20.80 2.45 35.28
N GLY A 254 -22.00 3.04 35.42
CA GLY A 254 -22.50 4.03 34.47
C GLY A 254 -22.08 5.44 34.92
N THR A 255 -21.70 6.28 34.02
CA THR A 255 -21.33 7.65 34.26
C THR A 255 -22.08 8.63 33.37
N VAL A 256 -22.48 9.76 33.90
CA VAL A 256 -22.97 10.93 33.17
C VAL A 256 -22.07 12.09 33.51
N ASP A 257 -21.34 12.61 32.52
CA ASP A 257 -20.45 13.72 32.71
C ASP A 257 -21.18 15.06 32.52
N ILE A 258 -21.03 15.95 33.50
CA ILE A 258 -21.64 17.28 33.42
C ILE A 258 -21.02 18.14 32.33
N ASN A 259 -19.75 17.92 31.97
CA ASN A 259 -19.14 18.64 30.85
C ASN A 259 -19.81 18.26 29.51
N ASP A 260 -20.08 16.97 29.30
CA ASP A 260 -20.81 16.49 28.11
C ASP A 260 -22.25 17.03 28.09
N LEU A 261 -22.89 17.13 29.27
CA LEU A 261 -24.20 17.75 29.41
C LEU A 261 -24.16 19.22 28.98
N MET A 262 -23.19 19.98 29.48
CA MET A 262 -23.04 21.40 29.14
C MET A 262 -22.78 21.58 27.64
N GLU A 263 -21.97 20.76 27.05
CA GLU A 263 -21.68 20.75 25.59
C GLU A 263 -22.95 20.43 24.79
N LYS A 264 -23.64 19.33 25.13
CA LYS A 264 -24.85 18.87 24.42
C LYS A 264 -25.94 19.94 24.41
N PHE A 265 -26.12 20.67 25.52
CA PHE A 265 -27.15 21.71 25.66
C PHE A 265 -26.60 23.12 25.39
N SER A 266 -25.35 23.27 25.01
CA SER A 266 -24.68 24.56 24.70
C SER A 266 -24.77 25.56 25.89
N LEU A 267 -24.53 25.07 27.09
CA LEU A 267 -24.58 25.88 28.33
C LEU A 267 -23.20 26.47 28.62
N GLU A 268 -23.12 27.78 28.84
CA GLU A 268 -21.91 28.45 29.34
C GLU A 268 -21.68 28.20 30.84
N GLU A 269 -22.78 28.09 31.61
CA GLU A 269 -22.78 27.76 33.03
C GLU A 269 -23.87 26.73 33.32
N LEU A 270 -23.62 25.82 34.29
CA LEU A 270 -24.58 24.82 34.70
C LEU A 270 -25.82 25.47 35.28
N GLN A 271 -27.00 25.07 34.85
CA GLN A 271 -28.30 25.57 35.28
C GLN A 271 -29.12 24.48 35.96
N GLU A 272 -29.99 24.87 36.88
CA GLU A 272 -30.98 23.95 37.46
C GLU A 272 -31.95 23.47 36.37
N GLY A 273 -32.29 22.18 36.37
CA GLY A 273 -33.21 21.62 35.42
C GLY A 273 -33.14 20.08 35.28
N PHE A 274 -33.87 19.59 34.32
CA PHE A 274 -33.90 18.17 33.95
C PHE A 274 -33.28 18.02 32.58
N TYR A 275 -32.29 17.12 32.47
CA TYR A 275 -31.51 16.92 31.26
C TYR A 275 -31.48 15.44 30.90
N THR A 276 -31.93 15.11 29.67
CA THR A 276 -31.80 13.73 29.16
C THR A 276 -30.42 13.49 28.62
N MET A 277 -29.70 12.55 29.22
CA MET A 277 -28.33 12.20 28.89
C MET A 277 -28.20 10.70 28.67
N GLU A 278 -27.27 10.33 27.79
CA GLU A 278 -26.85 8.96 27.66
C GLU A 278 -25.84 8.60 28.75
N VAL A 279 -25.91 7.35 29.20
CA VAL A 279 -25.01 6.81 30.22
C VAL A 279 -23.83 6.15 29.52
N SER A 280 -22.60 6.58 29.84
CA SER A 280 -21.39 5.92 29.44
C SER A 280 -21.04 4.81 30.43
N PHE A 281 -20.78 3.61 29.94
CA PHE A 281 -20.32 2.48 30.75
C PHE A 281 -18.85 2.17 30.45
N GLY A 282 -18.09 1.81 31.48
CA GLY A 282 -16.68 1.38 31.33
C GLY A 282 -16.59 -0.02 30.73
N LEU A 283 -16.90 -0.16 29.45
CA LEU A 283 -16.81 -1.41 28.70
C LEU A 283 -15.38 -1.61 28.15
N PRO A 284 -14.94 -2.84 27.93
CA PRO A 284 -13.75 -3.14 27.14
C PRO A 284 -13.82 -2.53 25.74
N ASP A 285 -12.65 -2.29 25.11
CA ASP A 285 -12.55 -1.59 23.80
C ASP A 285 -13.31 -2.28 22.66
N ASP A 286 -13.46 -3.60 22.73
CA ASP A 286 -14.13 -4.48 21.76
C ASP A 286 -15.60 -4.78 22.10
N VAL A 287 -16.13 -4.18 23.17
CA VAL A 287 -17.50 -4.38 23.66
C VAL A 287 -18.27 -3.08 23.63
N ARG A 288 -19.48 -3.11 23.08
CA ARG A 288 -20.36 -1.94 23.02
C ARG A 288 -21.76 -2.24 23.51
N LEU A 289 -22.52 -1.22 23.86
CA LEU A 289 -23.96 -1.37 24.08
C LEU A 289 -24.67 -1.62 22.76
N LEU A 290 -25.65 -2.52 22.79
CA LEU A 290 -26.56 -2.73 21.66
C LEU A 290 -27.46 -1.52 21.44
N GLU A 291 -28.00 -0.97 22.55
CA GLU A 291 -28.82 0.23 22.55
C GLU A 291 -28.30 1.20 23.65
N PRO A 292 -28.26 2.50 23.37
CA PRO A 292 -27.86 3.49 24.37
C PRO A 292 -28.84 3.51 25.56
N VAL A 293 -28.33 3.73 26.75
CA VAL A 293 -29.15 3.90 27.96
C VAL A 293 -29.30 5.38 28.22
N GLU A 294 -30.52 5.88 28.19
CA GLU A 294 -30.83 7.26 28.51
C GLU A 294 -31.37 7.38 29.93
N VAL A 295 -30.93 8.43 30.64
CA VAL A 295 -31.40 8.83 31.98
C VAL A 295 -31.76 10.27 31.99
N VAL A 296 -32.58 10.68 32.96
CA VAL A 296 -32.86 12.07 33.25
C VAL A 296 -32.02 12.48 34.46
N VAL A 297 -31.13 13.45 34.28
CA VAL A 297 -30.35 14.05 35.33
C VAL A 297 -31.06 15.31 35.80
N HIS A 298 -31.41 15.34 37.08
CA HIS A 298 -31.99 16.52 37.73
C HIS A 298 -30.88 17.26 38.47
N ILE A 299 -30.62 18.48 38.05
CA ILE A 299 -29.65 19.41 38.65
C ILE A 299 -30.41 20.43 39.51
N SER A 300 -29.99 20.59 40.75
CA SER A 300 -30.55 21.60 41.66
C SER A 300 -29.46 22.27 42.47
N ALA A 301 -29.67 23.50 42.87
CA ALA A 301 -28.75 24.22 43.77
C ALA A 301 -28.69 23.55 45.15
N LYS A 302 -27.50 23.50 45.72
CA LYS A 302 -27.28 22.98 47.08
C LYS A 302 -27.92 23.94 48.07
N GLN A 303 -28.90 23.50 48.85
CA GLN A 303 -29.43 24.31 49.96
C GLN A 303 -28.38 24.38 51.05
N GLU A 304 -28.04 25.62 51.48
CA GLU A 304 -27.13 25.87 52.61
C GLU A 304 -27.70 25.32 53.95
#